data_e7614ca565b2beb9cf9d603ac0ea9e36
#
_entry.id   e7614ca565b2beb9cf9d603ac0ea9e36
#
_cell.length_a   1.000
_cell.length_b   1.000
_cell.length_c   1.000
_cell.angle_alpha   90.00
_cell.angle_beta   90.00
_cell.angle_gamma   90.00
#
_symmetry.space_group_name_H-M   'P 1'
#
loop_
_entity.id
_entity.type
_entity.pdbx_description
1 polymer ?
#
loop_
_entity_poly.entity_id
_entity_poly.type
_entity_poly.pdbx_seq_one_letter_code
_entity_poly.pdbx_strand_id
1 'polypeptide(L)'
;MILTTIVIILSLGLTGVLFYFNEWYLYWYMYWTLIVFPFAFFCALFALYIFYLAIHSAILQSRKFKKPSMFAQVMVAQTAFLIMKFLRFRLSIRGMGKLPEGKRRFMVVNNHLSVFDEFALIYAFRNHDMLYISKEANFRIPIAGPWLKASGHLPIKQDDMVSGTQVIEKAAEYIKSGKYSVSVAPEGTRNKDFPNTLMLPFKPGTFNLAKEAHCPIVVVAIQNTNAMIERYPLHGTRIYLDVVGVIDEEEVEARSSTELAEKARNLILKRFEEKGARFYHLKPKKGKKEPSEEEQPA
;
A
#
# COMPACT_ATOMS: atom_id res chain seq x y z
N MET A 1 -14.93 -4.77 0.48
CA MET A 1 -16.30 -4.39 0.09
C MET A 1 -17.36 -5.26 0.77
N ILE A 2 -17.32 -6.58 0.60
CA ILE A 2 -18.40 -7.47 1.10
C ILE A 2 -18.65 -7.29 2.59
N LEU A 3 -17.60 -7.33 3.43
CA LEU A 3 -17.75 -7.24 4.88
C LEU A 3 -18.39 -5.91 5.33
N THR A 4 -17.90 -4.77 4.85
CA THR A 4 -18.47 -3.46 5.18
C THR A 4 -19.92 -3.33 4.73
N THR A 5 -20.26 -3.85 3.56
CA THR A 5 -21.63 -3.84 3.05
C THR A 5 -22.55 -4.71 3.92
N ILE A 6 -22.09 -5.92 4.29
CA ILE A 6 -22.83 -6.81 5.20
C ILE A 6 -23.08 -6.14 6.55
N VAL A 7 -22.06 -5.53 7.15
CA VAL A 7 -22.16 -4.83 8.44
C VAL A 7 -23.19 -3.70 8.37
N ILE A 8 -23.18 -2.89 7.30
CA ILE A 8 -24.16 -1.81 7.11
C ILE A 8 -25.57 -2.37 6.95
N ILE A 9 -25.75 -3.39 6.13
CA ILE A 9 -27.07 -4.01 5.90
C ILE A 9 -27.63 -4.59 7.21
N LEU A 10 -26.80 -5.33 7.96
CA LEU A 10 -27.21 -5.92 9.24
C LEU A 10 -27.57 -4.85 10.27
N SER A 11 -26.80 -3.76 10.35
CA SER A 11 -27.07 -2.68 11.32
C SER A 11 -28.38 -1.93 10.98
N LEU A 12 -28.61 -1.64 9.72
CA LEU A 12 -29.83 -1.00 9.26
C LEU A 12 -31.05 -1.91 9.42
N GLY A 13 -30.92 -3.18 9.04
CA GLY A 13 -31.97 -4.18 9.17
C GLY A 13 -32.39 -4.38 10.64
N LEU A 14 -31.45 -4.58 11.54
CA LEU A 14 -31.73 -4.73 12.97
C LEU A 14 -32.41 -3.49 13.57
N THR A 15 -31.94 -2.30 13.17
CA THR A 15 -32.55 -1.04 13.64
C THR A 15 -33.99 -0.90 13.16
N GLY A 16 -34.27 -1.22 11.89
CA GLY A 16 -35.62 -1.18 11.34
C GLY A 16 -36.56 -2.15 12.07
N VAL A 17 -36.09 -3.36 12.36
CA VAL A 17 -36.85 -4.37 13.13
C VAL A 17 -37.17 -3.85 14.54
N LEU A 18 -36.13 -3.36 15.26
CA LEU A 18 -36.34 -2.83 16.61
C LEU A 18 -37.29 -1.62 16.63
N PHE A 19 -37.16 -0.73 15.66
CA PHE A 19 -38.02 0.44 15.53
C PHE A 19 -39.47 0.07 15.30
N TYR A 20 -39.72 -0.94 14.45
CA TYR A 20 -41.07 -1.41 14.13
C TYR A 20 -41.69 -2.17 15.33
N PHE A 21 -41.01 -3.16 15.89
CA PHE A 21 -41.57 -3.99 16.95
C PHE A 21 -41.79 -3.26 18.27
N ASN A 22 -41.06 -2.18 18.54
CA ASN A 22 -41.27 -1.36 19.73
C ASN A 22 -42.22 -0.17 19.49
N GLU A 23 -42.87 -0.09 18.33
CA GLU A 23 -43.80 1.00 17.98
C GLU A 23 -43.19 2.41 18.13
N TRP A 24 -41.88 2.55 18.03
CA TRP A 24 -41.17 3.83 18.19
C TRP A 24 -41.52 4.85 17.12
N TYR A 25 -42.09 4.43 16.00
CA TYR A 25 -42.58 5.32 14.97
C TYR A 25 -43.72 6.22 15.44
N LEU A 26 -44.39 5.88 16.54
CA LEU A 26 -45.45 6.70 17.13
C LEU A 26 -44.92 7.92 17.89
N TYR A 27 -43.61 7.92 18.24
CA TYR A 27 -42.99 8.96 19.05
C TYR A 27 -41.91 9.69 18.26
N TRP A 28 -42.18 10.96 17.89
CA TRP A 28 -41.28 11.75 17.05
C TRP A 28 -39.83 11.81 17.60
N TYR A 29 -39.65 11.88 18.90
CA TYR A 29 -38.32 11.92 19.52
C TYR A 29 -37.57 10.59 19.42
N MET A 30 -38.23 9.48 19.12
CA MET A 30 -37.59 8.18 18.92
C MET A 30 -36.95 8.02 17.53
N TYR A 31 -37.22 8.91 16.58
CA TYR A 31 -36.59 8.85 15.27
C TYR A 31 -35.05 8.98 15.31
N TRP A 32 -34.51 9.59 16.38
CA TRP A 32 -33.06 9.60 16.62
C TRP A 32 -32.47 8.18 16.74
N THR A 33 -33.25 7.22 17.18
CA THR A 33 -32.81 5.83 17.29
C THR A 33 -32.47 5.22 15.94
N LEU A 34 -33.12 5.66 14.86
CA LEU A 34 -32.79 5.25 13.49
C LEU A 34 -31.38 5.65 13.05
N ILE A 35 -30.76 6.60 13.73
CA ILE A 35 -29.38 7.03 13.48
C ILE A 35 -28.44 6.43 14.54
N VAL A 36 -28.81 6.52 15.81
CA VAL A 36 -27.95 6.12 16.93
C VAL A 36 -27.72 4.61 16.96
N PHE A 37 -28.74 3.78 16.79
CA PHE A 37 -28.57 2.32 16.83
C PHE A 37 -27.76 1.76 15.66
N PRO A 38 -27.98 2.13 14.39
CA PRO A 38 -27.11 1.67 13.29
C PRO A 38 -25.66 2.09 13.52
N PHE A 39 -25.43 3.29 14.01
CA PHE A 39 -24.10 3.78 14.30
C PHE A 39 -23.43 3.00 15.44
N ALA A 40 -24.13 2.83 16.56
CA ALA A 40 -23.64 2.05 17.71
C ALA A 40 -23.37 0.59 17.32
N PHE A 41 -24.28 -0.03 16.58
CA PHE A 41 -24.11 -1.39 16.10
C PHE A 41 -22.95 -1.52 15.11
N PHE A 42 -22.77 -0.56 14.21
CA PHE A 42 -21.61 -0.50 13.35
C PHE A 42 -20.30 -0.38 14.14
N CYS A 43 -20.25 0.49 15.16
CA CYS A 43 -19.08 0.62 16.02
C CYS A 43 -18.78 -0.67 16.80
N ALA A 44 -19.81 -1.35 17.29
CA ALA A 44 -19.66 -2.63 17.99
C ALA A 44 -19.09 -3.72 17.07
N LEU A 45 -19.62 -3.85 15.85
CA LEU A 45 -19.10 -4.82 14.87
C LEU A 45 -17.67 -4.48 14.42
N PHE A 46 -17.36 -3.19 14.30
CA PHE A 46 -16.00 -2.76 13.98
C PHE A 46 -15.03 -3.08 15.14
N ALA A 47 -15.45 -2.84 16.39
CA ALA A 47 -14.67 -3.21 17.56
C ALA A 47 -14.43 -4.73 17.66
N LEU A 48 -15.46 -5.53 17.38
CA LEU A 48 -15.34 -6.99 17.29
C LEU A 48 -14.36 -7.43 16.18
N TYR A 49 -14.37 -6.76 15.06
CA TYR A 49 -13.40 -7.03 13.97
C TYR A 49 -11.96 -6.74 14.42
N ILE A 50 -11.71 -5.60 15.07
CA ILE A 50 -10.38 -5.28 15.61
C ILE A 50 -9.96 -6.28 16.69
N PHE A 51 -10.88 -6.68 17.57
CA PHE A 51 -10.63 -7.69 18.59
C PHE A 51 -10.29 -9.04 17.99
N TYR A 52 -11.02 -9.46 16.95
CA TYR A 52 -10.71 -10.66 16.15
C TYR A 52 -9.29 -10.60 15.58
N LEU A 53 -8.90 -9.48 14.95
CA LEU A 53 -7.55 -9.29 14.43
C LEU A 53 -6.50 -9.38 15.54
N ALA A 54 -6.77 -8.82 16.72
CA ALA A 54 -5.85 -8.82 17.85
C ALA A 54 -5.62 -10.23 18.42
N ILE A 55 -6.70 -11.01 18.64
CA ILE A 55 -6.60 -12.41 19.10
C ILE A 55 -5.80 -13.25 18.09
N HIS A 56 -6.16 -13.16 16.80
CA HIS A 56 -5.44 -13.91 15.78
C HIS A 56 -4.00 -13.47 15.66
N SER A 57 -3.71 -12.19 15.84
CA SER A 57 -2.34 -11.68 15.87
C SER A 57 -1.51 -12.34 16.98
N ALA A 58 -2.05 -12.48 18.19
CA ALA A 58 -1.38 -13.19 19.27
C ALA A 58 -1.10 -14.65 18.94
N ILE A 59 -2.05 -15.35 18.29
CA ILE A 59 -1.87 -16.73 17.81
C ILE A 59 -0.80 -16.79 16.71
N LEU A 60 -0.83 -15.86 15.75
CA LEU A 60 0.11 -15.83 14.63
C LEU A 60 1.53 -15.49 15.09
N GLN A 61 1.69 -14.72 16.16
CA GLN A 61 3.01 -14.34 16.69
C GLN A 61 3.84 -15.55 17.13
N SER A 62 3.20 -16.56 17.68
CA SER A 62 3.85 -17.81 18.13
C SER A 62 4.14 -18.79 16.99
N ARG A 63 3.57 -18.59 15.80
CA ARG A 63 3.69 -19.52 14.67
C ARG A 63 4.89 -19.19 13.77
N LYS A 64 5.62 -20.22 13.36
CA LYS A 64 6.62 -20.14 12.29
C LYS A 64 5.96 -20.49 10.96
N PHE A 65 5.87 -19.52 10.06
CA PHE A 65 5.31 -19.75 8.72
C PHE A 65 6.40 -20.20 7.76
N LYS A 66 6.24 -21.39 7.20
CA LYS A 66 7.13 -21.89 6.12
C LYS A 66 6.69 -21.38 4.75
N LYS A 67 5.42 -20.99 4.60
CA LYS A 67 4.83 -20.47 3.35
C LYS A 67 3.86 -19.35 3.68
N PRO A 68 3.68 -18.34 2.76
CA PRO A 68 2.66 -17.32 2.89
C PRO A 68 1.26 -17.92 3.05
N SER A 69 0.47 -17.36 3.97
CA SER A 69 -0.91 -17.77 4.21
C SER A 69 -1.84 -16.93 3.33
N MET A 70 -2.60 -17.56 2.44
CA MET A 70 -3.62 -16.90 1.62
C MET A 70 -4.67 -16.19 2.47
N PHE A 71 -5.08 -16.82 3.58
CA PHE A 71 -6.01 -16.20 4.53
C PHE A 71 -5.45 -14.89 5.08
N ALA A 72 -4.17 -14.88 5.49
CA ALA A 72 -3.54 -13.66 6.00
C ALA A 72 -3.42 -12.58 4.89
N GLN A 73 -3.13 -12.95 3.65
CA GLN A 73 -3.12 -12.02 2.52
C GLN A 73 -4.48 -11.36 2.30
N VAL A 74 -5.55 -12.14 2.31
CA VAL A 74 -6.92 -11.62 2.19
C VAL A 74 -7.26 -10.67 3.34
N MET A 75 -6.91 -11.03 4.58
CA MET A 75 -7.17 -10.19 5.76
C MET A 75 -6.38 -8.87 5.71
N VAL A 76 -5.10 -8.91 5.31
CA VAL A 76 -4.28 -7.71 5.10
C VAL A 76 -4.87 -6.82 4.01
N ALA A 77 -5.30 -7.39 2.88
CA ALA A 77 -5.92 -6.64 1.79
C ALA A 77 -7.26 -6.01 2.21
N GLN A 78 -8.09 -6.73 2.96
CA GLN A 78 -9.35 -6.18 3.48
C GLN A 78 -9.11 -5.07 4.50
N THR A 79 -8.16 -5.26 5.41
CA THR A 79 -7.78 -4.22 6.39
C THR A 79 -7.25 -2.98 5.69
N ALA A 80 -6.37 -3.13 4.70
CA ALA A 80 -5.87 -2.03 3.88
C ALA A 80 -7.02 -1.27 3.19
N PHE A 81 -7.99 -2.00 2.63
CA PHE A 81 -9.18 -1.40 2.02
C PHE A 81 -10.02 -0.63 3.03
N LEU A 82 -10.27 -1.19 4.23
CA LEU A 82 -11.03 -0.51 5.29
C LEU A 82 -10.34 0.77 5.73
N ILE A 83 -9.03 0.73 5.96
CA ILE A 83 -8.22 1.91 6.30
C ILE A 83 -8.35 2.98 5.20
N MET A 84 -8.19 2.60 3.94
CA MET A 84 -8.32 3.53 2.82
C MET A 84 -9.71 4.16 2.73
N LYS A 85 -10.76 3.39 2.99
CA LYS A 85 -12.14 3.89 3.03
C LYS A 85 -12.39 4.82 4.21
N PHE A 86 -11.94 4.45 5.40
CA PHE A 86 -12.03 5.29 6.60
C PHE A 86 -11.33 6.64 6.39
N LEU A 87 -10.14 6.62 5.79
CA LEU A 87 -9.37 7.81 5.46
C LEU A 87 -9.86 8.53 4.19
N ARG A 88 -11.02 8.12 3.64
CA ARG A 88 -11.68 8.73 2.47
C ARG A 88 -10.83 8.73 1.20
N PHE A 89 -9.99 7.72 1.01
CA PHE A 89 -9.24 7.54 -0.23
C PHE A 89 -10.13 7.09 -1.39
N ARG A 90 -9.86 7.68 -2.56
CA ARG A 90 -10.43 7.25 -3.83
C ARG A 90 -9.28 6.83 -4.74
N LEU A 91 -9.13 5.52 -4.93
CA LEU A 91 -8.07 4.97 -5.78
C LEU A 91 -8.52 4.93 -7.24
N SER A 92 -7.73 5.54 -8.12
CA SER A 92 -7.86 5.49 -9.58
C SER A 92 -6.71 4.65 -10.14
N ILE A 93 -7.02 3.47 -10.65
CA ILE A 93 -6.03 2.52 -11.17
C ILE A 93 -6.09 2.55 -12.70
N ARG A 94 -4.92 2.61 -13.36
CA ARG A 94 -4.80 2.62 -14.83
C ARG A 94 -3.69 1.70 -15.28
N GLY A 95 -3.79 1.24 -16.52
CA GLY A 95 -2.73 0.46 -17.17
C GLY A 95 -2.61 -0.98 -16.70
N MET A 96 -3.55 -1.53 -15.94
CA MET A 96 -3.52 -2.94 -15.51
C MET A 96 -3.51 -3.93 -16.69
N GLY A 97 -4.03 -3.54 -17.85
CA GLY A 97 -3.95 -4.36 -19.07
C GLY A 97 -2.54 -4.50 -19.67
N LYS A 98 -1.54 -3.78 -19.13
CA LYS A 98 -0.13 -3.94 -19.50
C LYS A 98 0.58 -5.05 -18.72
N LEU A 99 -0.06 -5.61 -17.69
CA LEU A 99 0.57 -6.66 -16.90
C LEU A 99 0.91 -7.87 -17.76
N PRO A 100 1.98 -8.61 -17.41
CA PRO A 100 2.34 -9.83 -18.11
C PRO A 100 1.18 -10.82 -18.17
N GLU A 101 0.94 -11.39 -19.34
CA GLU A 101 -0.18 -12.30 -19.57
C GLU A 101 -0.03 -13.65 -18.83
N GLY A 102 -1.15 -14.27 -18.58
CA GLY A 102 -1.21 -15.60 -17.96
C GLY A 102 -0.82 -15.61 -16.48
N LYS A 103 -0.18 -16.70 -16.03
CA LYS A 103 0.30 -16.89 -14.65
C LYS A 103 1.76 -16.45 -14.46
N ARG A 104 2.29 -15.65 -15.35
CA ARG A 104 3.68 -15.19 -15.29
C ARG A 104 3.86 -14.28 -14.08
N ARG A 105 4.84 -14.57 -13.25
CA ARG A 105 5.16 -13.76 -12.06
C ARG A 105 6.10 -12.65 -12.44
N PHE A 106 6.05 -11.56 -11.69
CA PHE A 106 6.76 -10.33 -12.00
C PHE A 106 7.21 -9.59 -10.75
N MET A 107 8.19 -8.73 -10.91
CA MET A 107 8.57 -7.75 -9.93
C MET A 107 7.79 -6.45 -10.16
N VAL A 108 7.24 -5.84 -9.11
CA VAL A 108 6.65 -4.50 -9.16
C VAL A 108 7.61 -3.51 -8.54
N VAL A 109 7.91 -2.43 -9.26
CA VAL A 109 8.67 -1.28 -8.73
C VAL A 109 7.82 -0.03 -8.76
N ASN A 110 7.92 0.79 -7.72
CA ASN A 110 7.16 2.03 -7.57
C ASN A 110 7.98 3.12 -6.88
N ASN A 111 7.59 4.37 -7.07
CA ASN A 111 8.06 5.49 -6.26
C ASN A 111 7.47 5.44 -4.84
N HIS A 112 8.14 6.08 -3.87
CA HIS A 112 7.75 6.01 -2.47
C HIS A 112 7.53 7.39 -1.86
N LEU A 113 6.26 7.81 -1.77
CA LEU A 113 5.85 9.10 -1.22
C LEU A 113 5.34 9.00 0.23
N SER A 114 4.69 7.88 0.58
CA SER A 114 3.99 7.74 1.85
C SER A 114 3.91 6.28 2.31
N VAL A 115 3.59 6.06 3.59
CA VAL A 115 3.23 4.73 4.11
C VAL A 115 1.98 4.15 3.44
N PHE A 116 1.16 5.00 2.83
CA PHE A 116 -0.07 4.59 2.16
C PHE A 116 0.14 4.07 0.73
N ASP A 117 1.35 4.16 0.20
CA ASP A 117 1.69 3.57 -1.11
C ASP A 117 1.46 2.06 -1.09
N GLU A 118 1.91 1.39 -0.02
CA GLU A 118 1.74 -0.05 0.16
C GLU A 118 0.26 -0.44 0.23
N PHE A 119 -0.58 0.33 0.94
CA PHE A 119 -2.02 0.07 0.98
C PHE A 119 -2.68 0.20 -0.39
N ALA A 120 -2.26 1.20 -1.18
CA ALA A 120 -2.76 1.40 -2.53
C ALA A 120 -2.35 0.23 -3.45
N LEU A 121 -1.11 -0.24 -3.34
CA LEU A 121 -0.61 -1.40 -4.09
C LEU A 121 -1.30 -2.69 -3.67
N ILE A 122 -1.44 -2.98 -2.37
CA ILE A 122 -2.14 -4.16 -1.86
C ILE A 122 -3.57 -4.21 -2.43
N TYR A 123 -4.25 -3.08 -2.44
CA TYR A 123 -5.60 -3.03 -3.01
C TYR A 123 -5.63 -3.17 -4.53
N ALA A 124 -4.72 -2.51 -5.24
CA ALA A 124 -4.65 -2.55 -6.69
C ALA A 124 -4.35 -3.97 -7.21
N PHE A 125 -3.43 -4.66 -6.57
CA PHE A 125 -2.97 -6.00 -6.94
C PHE A 125 -3.63 -7.13 -6.13
N ARG A 126 -4.76 -6.88 -5.46
CA ARG A 126 -5.44 -7.86 -4.59
C ARG A 126 -5.87 -9.17 -5.25
N ASN A 127 -5.98 -9.18 -6.58
CA ASN A 127 -6.31 -10.36 -7.38
C ASN A 127 -5.06 -11.08 -7.91
N HIS A 128 -3.88 -10.59 -7.54
CA HIS A 128 -2.58 -11.19 -7.85
C HIS A 128 -1.96 -11.68 -6.55
N ASP A 129 -1.27 -12.80 -6.59
CA ASP A 129 -0.55 -13.35 -5.43
C ASP A 129 0.71 -12.50 -5.19
N MET A 130 0.56 -11.37 -4.52
CA MET A 130 1.63 -10.39 -4.30
C MET A 130 2.22 -10.49 -2.91
N LEU A 131 3.54 -10.43 -2.83
CA LEU A 131 4.29 -10.21 -1.60
C LEU A 131 4.96 -8.82 -1.64
N TYR A 132 5.18 -8.24 -0.49
CA TYR A 132 5.73 -6.89 -0.38
C TYR A 132 7.00 -6.90 0.47
N ILE A 133 8.04 -6.21 -0.01
CA ILE A 133 9.22 -5.93 0.80
C ILE A 133 8.93 -4.67 1.60
N SER A 134 8.92 -4.80 2.92
CA SER A 134 8.50 -3.74 3.83
C SER A 134 9.52 -3.54 4.95
N LYS A 135 9.59 -2.33 5.52
CA LYS A 135 10.53 -2.01 6.60
C LYS A 135 10.34 -2.94 7.80
N GLU A 136 11.43 -3.47 8.36
CA GLU A 136 11.41 -4.37 9.52
C GLU A 136 10.58 -3.81 10.69
N ALA A 137 10.61 -2.49 10.92
CA ALA A 137 9.83 -1.85 11.96
C ALA A 137 8.31 -2.10 11.83
N ASN A 138 7.78 -2.30 10.60
CA ASN A 138 6.37 -2.58 10.37
C ASN A 138 5.95 -3.94 10.98
N PHE A 139 6.89 -4.88 11.05
CA PHE A 139 6.65 -6.21 11.63
C PHE A 139 6.63 -6.22 13.16
N ARG A 140 7.01 -5.11 13.79
CA ARG A 140 6.94 -4.89 15.25
C ARG A 140 5.67 -4.16 15.68
N ILE A 141 4.85 -3.68 14.72
CA ILE A 141 3.59 -3.02 15.02
C ILE A 141 2.64 -4.04 15.66
N PRO A 142 2.10 -3.77 16.86
CA PRO A 142 1.09 -4.64 17.48
C PRO A 142 -0.07 -4.91 16.51
N ILE A 143 -0.61 -6.10 16.55
CA ILE A 143 -1.67 -6.58 15.65
C ILE A 143 -1.20 -6.72 14.19
N ALA A 144 -0.70 -5.66 13.54
CA ALA A 144 -0.34 -5.68 12.13
C ALA A 144 0.88 -6.57 11.82
N GLY A 145 1.93 -6.53 12.65
CA GLY A 145 3.20 -7.23 12.38
C GLY A 145 3.05 -8.74 12.19
N PRO A 146 2.38 -9.48 13.08
CA PRO A 146 2.14 -10.91 12.89
C PRO A 146 1.34 -11.25 11.63
N TRP A 147 0.38 -10.41 11.24
CA TRP A 147 -0.37 -10.57 9.98
C TRP A 147 0.53 -10.35 8.76
N LEU A 148 1.41 -9.35 8.77
CA LEU A 148 2.40 -9.12 7.70
C LEU A 148 3.33 -10.33 7.55
N LYS A 149 3.83 -10.89 8.66
CA LYS A 149 4.63 -12.13 8.63
C LYS A 149 3.85 -13.28 8.02
N ALA A 150 2.62 -13.51 8.49
CA ALA A 150 1.78 -14.61 8.04
C ALA A 150 1.41 -14.49 6.57
N SER A 151 1.20 -13.28 6.06
CA SER A 151 0.91 -13.03 4.65
C SER A 151 2.11 -13.17 3.71
N GLY A 152 3.32 -13.34 4.27
CA GLY A 152 4.56 -13.56 3.50
C GLY A 152 5.28 -12.28 3.09
N HIS A 153 4.94 -11.13 3.67
CA HIS A 153 5.73 -9.91 3.49
C HIS A 153 7.15 -10.12 3.98
N LEU A 154 8.11 -9.50 3.32
CA LEU A 154 9.54 -9.67 3.60
C LEU A 154 10.09 -8.45 4.35
N PRO A 155 10.62 -8.63 5.58
CA PRO A 155 11.20 -7.54 6.36
C PRO A 155 12.57 -7.16 5.81
N ILE A 156 12.78 -5.87 5.52
CA ILE A 156 14.09 -5.33 5.18
C ILE A 156 14.57 -4.35 6.24
N LYS A 157 15.83 -4.47 6.65
CA LYS A 157 16.50 -3.45 7.45
C LYS A 157 17.07 -2.39 6.51
N GLN A 158 16.68 -1.13 6.75
CA GLN A 158 17.29 -0.02 6.02
C GLN A 158 18.76 0.09 6.42
N ASP A 159 19.62 0.41 5.44
CA ASP A 159 21.05 0.64 5.62
C ASP A 159 21.91 -0.60 6.06
N ASP A 160 21.31 -1.79 5.96
CA ASP A 160 21.97 -3.07 6.15
C ASP A 160 22.05 -3.82 4.80
N MET A 161 23.23 -3.78 4.16
CA MET A 161 23.44 -4.38 2.84
C MET A 161 23.27 -5.92 2.87
N VAL A 162 23.70 -6.57 3.94
CA VAL A 162 23.59 -8.03 4.08
C VAL A 162 22.12 -8.43 4.18
N SER A 163 21.35 -7.74 5.03
CA SER A 163 19.91 -7.93 5.13
C SER A 163 19.22 -7.66 3.78
N GLY A 164 19.65 -6.64 3.05
CA GLY A 164 19.14 -6.31 1.73
C GLY A 164 19.32 -7.46 0.74
N THR A 165 20.52 -8.01 0.63
CA THR A 165 20.83 -9.13 -0.27
C THR A 165 20.00 -10.37 0.06
N GLN A 166 19.96 -10.77 1.34
CA GLN A 166 19.16 -11.93 1.78
C GLN A 166 17.67 -11.80 1.47
N VAL A 167 17.12 -10.59 1.59
CA VAL A 167 15.70 -10.32 1.26
C VAL A 167 15.48 -10.42 -0.24
N ILE A 168 16.39 -9.92 -1.07
CA ILE A 168 16.32 -9.99 -2.53
C ILE A 168 16.38 -11.45 -3.00
N GLU A 169 17.33 -12.25 -2.50
CA GLU A 169 17.44 -13.69 -2.80
C GLU A 169 16.15 -14.44 -2.44
N LYS A 170 15.63 -14.21 -1.24
CA LYS A 170 14.37 -14.84 -0.81
C LYS A 170 13.16 -14.39 -1.64
N ALA A 171 13.12 -13.14 -2.05
CA ALA A 171 12.08 -12.62 -2.94
C ALA A 171 12.17 -13.28 -4.34
N ALA A 172 13.40 -13.48 -4.85
CA ALA A 172 13.64 -14.17 -6.11
C ALA A 172 13.15 -15.64 -6.05
N GLU A 173 13.41 -16.34 -4.94
CA GLU A 173 12.89 -17.70 -4.73
C GLU A 173 11.35 -17.75 -4.81
N TYR A 174 10.66 -16.78 -4.23
CA TYR A 174 9.19 -16.71 -4.32
C TYR A 174 8.71 -16.52 -5.75
N ILE A 175 9.33 -15.65 -6.55
CA ILE A 175 9.01 -15.45 -7.96
C ILE A 175 9.31 -16.73 -8.77
N LYS A 176 10.51 -17.33 -8.61
CA LYS A 176 10.92 -18.58 -9.25
C LYS A 176 9.97 -19.74 -8.95
N SER A 177 9.35 -19.74 -7.77
CA SER A 177 8.34 -20.77 -7.42
C SER A 177 7.09 -20.73 -8.31
N GLY A 178 6.92 -19.70 -9.15
CA GLY A 178 5.75 -19.48 -10.00
C GLY A 178 4.47 -19.13 -9.26
N LYS A 179 4.56 -18.90 -7.93
CA LYS A 179 3.37 -18.68 -7.08
C LYS A 179 3.14 -17.20 -6.77
N TYR A 180 4.20 -16.44 -6.55
CA TYR A 180 4.09 -15.08 -6.05
C TYR A 180 4.85 -14.09 -6.93
N SER A 181 4.28 -12.91 -7.10
CA SER A 181 4.96 -11.72 -7.58
C SER A 181 5.41 -10.89 -6.37
N VAL A 182 6.42 -10.04 -6.53
CA VAL A 182 6.97 -9.26 -5.41
C VAL A 182 6.98 -7.78 -5.73
N SER A 183 6.56 -6.95 -4.78
CA SER A 183 6.62 -5.49 -4.89
C SER A 183 7.69 -4.90 -3.97
N VAL A 184 8.41 -3.92 -4.48
CA VAL A 184 9.45 -3.18 -3.74
C VAL A 184 9.52 -1.73 -4.19
N ALA A 185 9.80 -0.82 -3.25
CA ALA A 185 10.10 0.58 -3.52
C ALA A 185 11.63 0.78 -3.59
N PRO A 186 12.24 0.92 -4.79
CA PRO A 186 13.70 0.93 -4.94
C PRO A 186 14.36 2.21 -4.41
N GLU A 187 13.61 3.26 -4.09
CA GLU A 187 14.12 4.43 -3.36
C GLU A 187 14.69 4.05 -1.97
N GLY A 188 14.19 2.97 -1.38
CA GLY A 188 14.61 2.46 -0.07
C GLY A 188 14.17 3.32 1.11
N THR A 189 13.66 4.50 0.87
CA THR A 189 13.09 5.43 1.86
C THR A 189 12.00 6.28 1.24
N ARG A 190 11.14 6.87 2.07
CA ARG A 190 10.12 7.80 1.59
C ARG A 190 10.75 9.12 1.15
N ASN A 191 10.31 9.65 0.02
CA ASN A 191 10.70 10.98 -0.43
C ASN A 191 10.02 12.06 0.44
N LYS A 192 10.78 12.60 1.39
CA LYS A 192 10.31 13.66 2.30
C LYS A 192 10.43 15.06 1.72
N ASP A 193 11.20 15.20 0.64
CA ASP A 193 11.46 16.47 -0.03
C ASP A 193 10.46 16.76 -1.16
N PHE A 194 9.50 15.88 -1.37
CA PHE A 194 8.43 16.14 -2.33
C PHE A 194 7.62 17.39 -1.93
N PRO A 195 7.31 18.36 -2.83
CA PRO A 195 7.45 18.25 -4.29
C PRO A 195 8.75 18.85 -4.87
N ASN A 196 9.70 19.33 -4.06
CA ASN A 196 10.94 19.92 -4.58
C ASN A 196 11.74 18.87 -5.38
N THR A 197 11.86 17.67 -4.85
CA THR A 197 12.37 16.50 -5.55
C THR A 197 11.22 15.58 -5.90
N LEU A 198 10.95 15.36 -7.18
CA LEU A 198 9.82 14.52 -7.62
C LEU A 198 10.00 13.05 -7.22
N MET A 199 11.23 12.54 -7.25
CA MET A 199 11.54 11.14 -6.93
C MET A 199 13.02 10.97 -6.59
N LEU A 200 13.33 10.20 -5.55
CA LEU A 200 14.70 9.87 -5.17
C LEU A 200 15.35 8.91 -6.20
N PRO A 201 16.68 8.81 -6.21
CA PRO A 201 17.37 7.80 -7.01
C PRO A 201 16.94 6.37 -6.65
N PHE A 202 16.82 5.51 -7.64
CA PHE A 202 16.56 4.09 -7.41
C PHE A 202 17.86 3.36 -7.10
N LYS A 203 17.83 2.50 -6.09
CA LYS A 203 18.99 1.66 -5.68
C LYS A 203 19.14 0.52 -6.71
N PRO A 204 20.26 0.46 -7.46
CA PRO A 204 20.46 -0.57 -8.50
C PRO A 204 20.38 -2.00 -7.97
N GLY A 205 20.90 -2.24 -6.76
CA GLY A 205 20.89 -3.57 -6.14
C GLY A 205 19.50 -4.18 -5.97
N THR A 206 18.44 -3.35 -5.93
CA THR A 206 17.04 -3.83 -5.89
C THR A 206 16.66 -4.59 -7.16
N PHE A 207 17.24 -4.21 -8.30
CA PHE A 207 16.93 -4.80 -9.62
C PHE A 207 17.59 -6.16 -9.85
N ASN A 208 18.53 -6.56 -8.98
CA ASN A 208 19.06 -7.91 -8.95
C ASN A 208 17.94 -8.94 -8.71
N LEU A 209 16.88 -8.56 -7.98
CA LEU A 209 15.70 -9.40 -7.81
C LEU A 209 15.12 -9.90 -9.14
N ALA A 210 14.92 -9.00 -10.11
CA ALA A 210 14.35 -9.38 -11.41
C ALA A 210 15.33 -10.23 -12.23
N LYS A 211 16.63 -9.91 -12.17
CA LYS A 211 17.69 -10.68 -12.84
C LYS A 211 17.80 -12.09 -12.28
N GLU A 212 17.88 -12.23 -10.96
CA GLU A 212 17.94 -13.53 -10.31
C GLU A 212 16.66 -14.35 -10.51
N ALA A 213 15.51 -13.69 -10.54
CA ALA A 213 14.22 -14.35 -10.70
C ALA A 213 13.87 -14.65 -12.18
N HIS A 214 14.63 -14.13 -13.15
CA HIS A 214 14.32 -14.20 -14.58
C HIS A 214 12.87 -13.77 -14.85
N CYS A 215 12.51 -12.55 -14.46
CA CYS A 215 11.13 -12.10 -14.51
C CYS A 215 11.00 -10.66 -15.03
N PRO A 216 9.87 -10.32 -15.65
CA PRO A 216 9.62 -8.94 -16.08
C PRO A 216 9.41 -8.00 -14.89
N ILE A 217 9.69 -6.70 -15.13
CA ILE A 217 9.51 -5.63 -14.14
C ILE A 217 8.31 -4.78 -14.55
N VAL A 218 7.29 -4.73 -13.70
CA VAL A 218 6.13 -3.86 -13.83
C VAL A 218 6.41 -2.55 -13.11
N VAL A 219 6.42 -1.46 -13.85
CA VAL A 219 6.74 -0.12 -13.32
C VAL A 219 5.46 0.64 -13.03
N VAL A 220 5.31 1.09 -11.78
CA VAL A 220 4.09 1.74 -11.26
C VAL A 220 4.40 3.13 -10.75
N ALA A 221 3.66 4.12 -11.23
CA ALA A 221 3.68 5.49 -10.72
C ALA A 221 2.53 5.69 -9.73
N ILE A 222 2.85 6.16 -8.51
CA ILE A 222 1.88 6.46 -7.46
C ILE A 222 1.90 7.95 -7.18
N GLN A 223 0.70 8.57 -7.07
CA GLN A 223 0.56 10.00 -6.85
C GLN A 223 -0.43 10.27 -5.71
N ASN A 224 -0.18 11.33 -4.94
CA ASN A 224 -1.04 11.92 -3.90
C ASN A 224 -1.19 11.13 -2.59
N THR A 225 -0.48 10.06 -2.38
CA THR A 225 -0.50 9.33 -1.09
C THR A 225 0.04 10.17 0.07
N ASN A 226 0.97 11.08 -0.22
CA ASN A 226 1.54 12.03 0.73
C ASN A 226 0.54 13.13 1.17
N ALA A 227 -0.42 13.51 0.31
CA ALA A 227 -1.38 14.56 0.59
C ALA A 227 -2.49 14.15 1.57
N MET A 228 -2.54 12.90 1.98
CA MET A 228 -3.63 12.34 2.78
C MET A 228 -3.75 13.00 4.15
N ILE A 229 -2.66 13.05 4.90
CA ILE A 229 -2.65 13.56 6.29
C ILE A 229 -3.08 15.02 6.33
N GLU A 230 -2.68 15.81 5.31
CA GLU A 230 -2.99 17.23 5.24
C GLU A 230 -4.46 17.48 4.86
N ARG A 231 -5.09 16.56 4.14
CA ARG A 231 -6.45 16.71 3.64
C ARG A 231 -7.52 16.10 4.56
N TYR A 232 -7.14 15.12 5.36
CA TYR A 232 -8.04 14.45 6.30
C TYR A 232 -8.28 15.32 7.55
N PRO A 233 -9.48 15.34 8.15
CA PRO A 233 -10.68 14.56 7.76
C PRO A 233 -11.60 15.29 6.76
N LEU A 234 -11.37 16.58 6.50
CA LEU A 234 -12.32 17.43 5.77
C LEU A 234 -12.48 17.04 4.31
N HIS A 235 -11.39 16.66 3.65
CA HIS A 235 -11.38 16.35 2.22
C HIS A 235 -10.87 14.92 1.95
N GLY A 236 -11.56 14.23 1.05
CA GLY A 236 -11.05 12.95 0.53
C GLY A 236 -9.87 13.17 -0.42
N THR A 237 -8.95 12.19 -0.45
CA THR A 237 -7.78 12.22 -1.33
C THR A 237 -7.95 11.23 -2.46
N ARG A 238 -7.77 11.69 -3.72
CA ARG A 238 -7.72 10.81 -4.88
C ARG A 238 -6.28 10.41 -5.16
N ILE A 239 -6.02 9.12 -5.00
CA ILE A 239 -4.73 8.49 -5.30
C ILE A 239 -4.80 7.98 -6.74
N TYR A 240 -3.76 8.23 -7.52
CA TYR A 240 -3.59 7.67 -8.85
C TYR A 240 -2.48 6.62 -8.79
N LEU A 241 -2.77 5.44 -9.32
CA LEU A 241 -1.85 4.34 -9.48
C LEU A 241 -1.86 3.95 -10.96
N ASP A 242 -0.79 4.27 -11.65
CA ASP A 242 -0.65 4.06 -13.08
C ASP A 242 0.45 3.03 -13.36
N VAL A 243 0.13 1.90 -14.00
CA VAL A 243 1.14 1.00 -14.57
C VAL A 243 1.67 1.71 -15.83
N VAL A 244 2.86 2.29 -15.68
CA VAL A 244 3.45 3.15 -16.73
C VAL A 244 4.16 2.35 -17.81
N GLY A 245 4.72 1.19 -17.47
CA GLY A 245 5.39 0.31 -18.41
C GLY A 245 5.72 -1.04 -17.81
N VAL A 246 6.16 -1.93 -18.67
CA VAL A 246 6.74 -3.23 -18.32
C VAL A 246 8.09 -3.31 -19.00
N ILE A 247 9.11 -3.77 -18.29
CA ILE A 247 10.42 -4.13 -18.81
C ILE A 247 10.40 -5.65 -18.91
N ASP A 248 10.44 -6.16 -20.12
CA ASP A 248 10.32 -7.58 -20.39
C ASP A 248 11.58 -8.35 -19.93
N GLU A 249 11.43 -9.66 -19.74
CA GLU A 249 12.49 -10.52 -19.26
C GLU A 249 13.74 -10.49 -20.13
N GLU A 250 13.59 -10.48 -21.46
CA GLU A 250 14.70 -10.37 -22.40
C GLU A 250 15.50 -9.08 -22.17
N GLU A 251 14.82 -7.99 -21.91
CA GLU A 251 15.45 -6.70 -21.62
C GLU A 251 16.08 -6.69 -20.21
N VAL A 252 15.47 -7.35 -19.23
CA VAL A 252 16.03 -7.52 -17.88
C VAL A 252 17.36 -8.28 -17.93
N GLU A 253 17.45 -9.32 -18.75
CA GLU A 253 18.69 -10.09 -18.95
C GLU A 253 19.78 -9.28 -19.66
N ALA A 254 19.41 -8.52 -20.69
CA ALA A 254 20.35 -7.78 -21.53
C ALA A 254 20.97 -6.55 -20.84
N ARG A 255 20.32 -6.00 -19.80
CA ARG A 255 20.75 -4.75 -19.15
C ARG A 255 21.40 -4.99 -17.80
N SER A 256 22.25 -4.07 -17.39
CA SER A 256 22.77 -3.99 -16.01
C SER A 256 21.70 -3.52 -15.05
N SER A 257 21.85 -3.84 -13.77
CA SER A 257 20.93 -3.40 -12.71
C SER A 257 20.83 -1.86 -12.60
N THR A 258 21.91 -1.14 -12.95
CA THR A 258 21.93 0.33 -12.98
C THR A 258 21.08 0.86 -14.12
N GLU A 259 21.20 0.33 -15.33
CA GLU A 259 20.38 0.72 -16.49
C GLU A 259 18.90 0.41 -16.27
N LEU A 260 18.58 -0.73 -15.63
CA LEU A 260 17.20 -1.07 -15.25
C LEU A 260 16.61 -0.07 -14.25
N ALA A 261 17.41 0.32 -13.25
CA ALA A 261 17.01 1.32 -12.25
C ALA A 261 16.72 2.68 -12.90
N GLU A 262 17.59 3.14 -13.77
CA GLU A 262 17.42 4.40 -14.49
C GLU A 262 16.21 4.34 -15.44
N LYS A 263 16.05 3.26 -16.19
CA LYS A 263 14.90 3.09 -17.10
C LYS A 263 13.58 3.11 -16.33
N ALA A 264 13.47 2.33 -15.26
CA ALA A 264 12.26 2.28 -14.45
C ALA A 264 11.96 3.65 -13.82
N ARG A 265 12.98 4.34 -13.31
CA ARG A 265 12.85 5.69 -12.75
C ARG A 265 12.36 6.68 -13.81
N ASN A 266 12.96 6.67 -15.00
CA ASN A 266 12.61 7.58 -16.09
C ASN A 266 11.17 7.37 -16.59
N LEU A 267 10.67 6.13 -16.63
CA LEU A 267 9.28 5.83 -16.96
C LEU A 267 8.30 6.49 -15.97
N ILE A 268 8.62 6.48 -14.68
CA ILE A 268 7.78 7.14 -13.66
C ILE A 268 7.89 8.67 -13.76
N LEU A 269 9.11 9.22 -13.91
CA LEU A 269 9.32 10.67 -14.07
C LEU A 269 8.58 11.21 -15.30
N LYS A 270 8.70 10.53 -16.44
CA LYS A 270 7.96 10.88 -17.66
C LYS A 270 6.46 10.96 -17.37
N ARG A 271 5.90 10.00 -16.61
CA ARG A 271 4.49 10.03 -16.22
C ARG A 271 4.14 11.23 -15.35
N PHE A 272 5.05 11.69 -14.51
CA PHE A 272 4.85 12.88 -13.67
C PHE A 272 4.93 14.20 -14.45
N GLU A 273 5.69 14.23 -15.53
CA GLU A 273 5.86 15.39 -16.42
C GLU A 273 4.76 15.50 -17.48
N GLU A 274 4.08 14.40 -17.81
CA GLU A 274 3.02 14.40 -18.81
C GLU A 274 1.85 15.31 -18.42
N LYS A 275 1.21 15.95 -19.41
CA LYS A 275 -0.04 16.68 -19.24
C LYS A 275 -1.09 15.74 -18.63
N GLY A 276 -1.46 15.99 -17.38
CA GLY A 276 -2.39 15.17 -16.61
C GLY A 276 -1.77 14.39 -15.44
N ALA A 277 -0.49 14.59 -15.12
CA ALA A 277 0.01 14.32 -13.79
C ALA A 277 -0.84 15.11 -12.79
N ARG A 278 -1.46 14.41 -11.83
CA ARG A 278 -2.49 15.00 -10.98
C ARG A 278 -2.03 15.03 -9.54
N PHE A 279 -0.98 15.81 -9.28
CA PHE A 279 -0.60 16.08 -7.90
C PHE A 279 -1.52 17.15 -7.29
N TYR A 280 -1.91 16.97 -6.05
CA TYR A 280 -2.37 18.08 -5.25
C TYR A 280 -1.15 18.94 -4.97
N HIS A 281 -1.18 20.20 -5.45
CA HIS A 281 -0.12 21.15 -5.15
C HIS A 281 -0.12 21.41 -3.65
N LEU A 282 0.80 20.76 -2.97
CA LEU A 282 1.15 21.16 -1.63
C LEU A 282 1.79 22.52 -1.75
N LYS A 283 1.29 23.52 -1.00
CA LYS A 283 2.02 24.78 -0.87
C LYS A 283 3.43 24.41 -0.43
N PRO A 284 4.49 24.86 -1.14
CA PRO A 284 5.85 24.59 -0.70
C PRO A 284 5.94 24.98 0.78
N LYS A 285 6.42 24.09 1.64
CA LYS A 285 6.72 24.48 3.02
C LYS A 285 7.61 25.68 2.92
N LYS A 286 7.16 26.83 3.49
CA LYS A 286 7.97 28.06 3.55
C LYS A 286 9.33 27.63 4.09
N GLY A 287 10.34 27.62 3.22
CA GLY A 287 11.67 27.15 3.55
C GLY A 287 12.18 27.91 4.75
N LYS A 288 12.85 27.25 5.66
CA LYS A 288 13.81 27.92 6.51
C LYS A 288 14.66 28.76 5.56
N LYS A 289 14.71 30.09 5.82
CA LYS A 289 15.62 30.99 5.12
C LYS A 289 16.97 30.29 5.05
N GLU A 290 17.51 30.15 3.85
CA GLU A 290 18.92 29.84 3.67
C GLU A 290 19.71 30.90 4.45
N PRO A 291 20.76 30.50 5.21
CA PRO A 291 21.64 31.48 5.82
C PRO A 291 22.21 32.34 4.68
N SER A 292 22.03 33.65 4.77
CA SER A 292 22.65 34.60 3.86
C SER A 292 24.16 34.34 3.82
N GLU A 293 24.72 34.38 2.60
CA GLU A 293 26.17 34.20 2.31
C GLU A 293 27.09 35.24 2.97
N GLU A 294 26.66 35.94 4.01
CA GLU A 294 27.39 37.07 4.63
C GLU A 294 28.06 36.74 5.99
N GLU A 295 28.20 35.46 6.37
CA GLU A 295 28.99 35.13 7.56
C GLU A 295 30.03 34.02 7.27
N GLN A 296 30.99 34.31 6.37
CA GLN A 296 32.29 33.64 6.40
C GLN A 296 33.27 34.62 7.10
N PRO A 297 33.82 34.28 8.28
CA PRO A 297 34.93 35.01 8.87
C PRO A 297 36.21 34.79 8.07
N ALA A 298 36.90 35.87 7.84
CA ALA A 298 38.18 35.98 7.17
C ALA A 298 39.29 35.16 7.90
#